data_095ea326917bc2775d1b74523f65f633
#
_entry.id   095ea326917bc2775d1b74523f65f633
#
_cell.length_a   1.000
_cell.length_b   1.000
_cell.length_c   1.000
_cell.angle_alpha   90.00
_cell.angle_beta   90.00
_cell.angle_gamma   90.00
#
_symmetry.space_group_name_H-M   'P 1'
#
loop_
_entity.id
_entity.type
_entity.pdbx_description
1 polymer ?
#
loop_
_entity_poly.entity_id
_entity_poly.type
_entity_poly.pdbx_seq_one_letter_code
_entity_poly.pdbx_strand_id
1 'polypeptide(L)'
;CNGIKKGKIINEEEVSLSVAKTIKDAEEEAEFKINSAYVTIPGKEVTIVQNSILKELKDKFAGISLKDVQSAIVQAKDIEIPEGKTIIDIVPSEVILDNGKIVADPVGNLSSNFTLKAQVILANKDYVRQLTSIFKRVGIEIDGIVPTALAEKNLMLDTNELYDNVMLLDIGAGNTEIGVFEGNNFTYTNTIPLG
;
A
#
# COMPACT_ATOMS: atom_id res chain seq x y z
N CYS A 1 12.82 18.24 -4.76
CA CYS A 1 12.63 18.50 -3.33
C CYS A 1 14.01 18.58 -2.66
N ASN A 2 14.31 19.68 -1.99
CA ASN A 2 15.49 19.78 -1.14
C ASN A 2 15.30 18.87 0.09
N GLY A 3 16.40 18.36 0.67
CA GLY A 3 16.33 17.49 1.84
C GLY A 3 16.09 16.00 1.52
N ILE A 4 15.85 15.62 0.26
CA ILE A 4 15.83 14.23 -0.19
C ILE A 4 16.96 13.99 -1.19
N LYS A 5 17.71 12.89 -0.99
CA LYS A 5 18.77 12.47 -1.90
C LYS A 5 18.66 10.98 -2.17
N LYS A 6 18.50 10.60 -3.45
CA LYS A 6 18.38 9.20 -3.89
C LYS A 6 17.30 8.43 -3.10
N GLY A 7 16.14 9.06 -2.90
CA GLY A 7 15.01 8.51 -2.16
C GLY A 7 15.23 8.37 -0.63
N LYS A 8 16.28 8.99 -0.05
CA LYS A 8 16.48 9.06 1.40
C LYS A 8 16.22 10.47 1.90
N ILE A 9 15.52 10.60 3.01
CA ILE A 9 15.36 11.86 3.73
C ILE A 9 16.67 12.12 4.45
N ILE A 10 17.35 13.22 4.06
CA ILE A 10 18.65 13.64 4.66
C ILE A 10 18.49 14.89 5.53
N ASN A 11 17.42 15.66 5.32
CA ASN A 11 17.09 16.83 6.12
C ASN A 11 15.57 17.01 6.19
N GLU A 12 14.97 16.66 7.34
CA GLU A 12 13.52 16.73 7.56
C GLU A 12 12.96 18.17 7.49
N GLU A 13 13.76 19.17 7.90
CA GLU A 13 13.32 20.56 7.89
C GLU A 13 13.16 21.07 6.44
N GLU A 14 14.14 20.82 5.58
CA GLU A 14 14.07 21.17 4.17
C GLU A 14 12.93 20.44 3.45
N VAL A 15 12.69 19.16 3.78
CA VAL A 15 11.56 18.40 3.24
C VAL A 15 10.24 19.02 3.72
N SER A 16 10.11 19.36 5.00
CA SER A 16 8.91 20.01 5.53
C SER A 16 8.60 21.32 4.82
N LEU A 17 9.61 22.16 4.56
CA LEU A 17 9.44 23.39 3.79
C LEU A 17 8.97 23.15 2.36
N SER A 18 9.54 22.10 1.71
CA SER A 18 9.14 21.74 0.36
C SER A 18 7.69 21.21 0.32
N VAL A 19 7.29 20.38 1.28
CA VAL A 19 5.92 19.87 1.43
C VAL A 19 4.95 21.02 1.68
N ALA A 20 5.25 21.92 2.63
CA ALA A 20 4.42 23.07 2.94
C ALA A 20 4.17 23.96 1.72
N LYS A 21 5.24 24.20 0.91
CA LYS A 21 5.11 24.95 -0.34
C LYS A 21 4.19 24.24 -1.34
N THR A 22 4.43 22.94 -1.58
CA THR A 22 3.62 22.17 -2.53
C THR A 22 2.13 22.15 -2.14
N ILE A 23 1.83 21.99 -0.84
CA ILE A 23 0.45 22.02 -0.36
C ILE A 23 -0.18 23.40 -0.57
N LYS A 24 0.56 24.47 -0.24
CA LYS A 24 0.08 25.83 -0.47
C LYS A 24 -0.21 26.10 -1.95
N ASP A 25 0.70 25.71 -2.84
CA ASP A 25 0.53 25.87 -4.29
C ASP A 25 -0.72 25.09 -4.78
N ALA A 26 -0.92 23.86 -4.26
CA ALA A 26 -2.10 23.04 -4.59
C ALA A 26 -3.42 23.61 -4.02
N GLU A 27 -3.41 24.16 -2.80
CA GLU A 27 -4.57 24.84 -2.21
C GLU A 27 -4.97 26.10 -2.98
N GLU A 28 -3.97 26.86 -3.47
CA GLU A 28 -4.21 28.05 -4.29
C GLU A 28 -4.81 27.69 -5.66
N GLU A 29 -4.35 26.59 -6.30
CA GLU A 29 -4.86 26.13 -7.58
C GLU A 29 -6.26 25.48 -7.46
N ALA A 30 -6.47 24.71 -6.41
CA ALA A 30 -7.72 23.98 -6.17
C ALA A 30 -8.82 24.83 -5.50
N GLU A 31 -8.48 26.00 -4.97
CA GLU A 31 -9.37 26.90 -4.24
C GLU A 31 -10.01 26.30 -2.97
N PHE A 32 -9.37 25.27 -2.35
CA PHE A 32 -9.83 24.70 -1.07
C PHE A 32 -8.66 24.30 -0.18
N LYS A 33 -8.94 24.11 1.12
CA LYS A 33 -7.95 23.72 2.12
C LYS A 33 -7.71 22.20 2.12
N ILE A 34 -6.43 21.81 2.19
CA ILE A 34 -5.99 20.42 2.30
C ILE A 34 -5.64 20.13 3.76
N ASN A 35 -6.35 19.19 4.39
CA ASN A 35 -6.14 18.81 5.78
C ASN A 35 -5.44 17.45 5.93
N SER A 36 -5.53 16.60 4.92
CA SER A 36 -4.94 15.26 4.92
C SER A 36 -4.43 14.85 3.53
N ALA A 37 -3.56 13.84 3.49
CA ALA A 37 -2.99 13.33 2.24
C ALA A 37 -2.61 11.86 2.35
N TYR A 38 -2.68 11.14 1.23
CA TYR A 38 -1.95 9.89 1.05
C TYR A 38 -0.50 10.20 0.66
N VAL A 39 0.44 9.48 1.25
CA VAL A 39 1.88 9.70 1.04
C VAL A 39 2.52 8.46 0.46
N THR A 40 3.29 8.61 -0.62
CA THR A 40 4.01 7.48 -1.19
C THR A 40 5.35 7.24 -0.50
N ILE A 41 5.78 5.96 -0.49
CA ILE A 41 7.06 5.52 0.06
C ILE A 41 7.86 4.78 -1.01
N PRO A 42 9.19 5.02 -1.12
CA PRO A 42 10.04 4.36 -2.09
C PRO A 42 10.09 2.84 -1.89
N GLY A 43 10.13 2.09 -2.99
CA GLY A 43 10.11 0.62 -2.97
C GLY A 43 11.22 -0.02 -2.13
N LYS A 44 12.43 0.57 -2.10
CA LYS A 44 13.54 0.08 -1.25
C LYS A 44 13.25 0.10 0.26
N GLU A 45 12.31 0.90 0.71
CA GLU A 45 11.88 0.96 2.12
C GLU A 45 10.78 -0.06 2.43
N VAL A 46 10.24 -0.74 1.41
CA VAL A 46 9.09 -1.63 1.48
C VAL A 46 9.52 -3.10 1.49
N THR A 47 8.74 -3.93 2.16
CA THR A 47 8.83 -5.40 2.12
C THR A 47 7.41 -5.94 2.02
N ILE A 48 7.18 -6.87 1.09
CA ILE A 48 5.87 -7.48 0.87
C ILE A 48 5.91 -8.89 1.46
N VAL A 49 4.97 -9.20 2.34
CA VAL A 49 4.81 -10.52 2.94
C VAL A 49 3.47 -11.09 2.53
N GLN A 50 3.48 -12.29 1.95
CA GLN A 50 2.24 -13.01 1.63
C GLN A 50 1.71 -13.69 2.89
N ASN A 51 0.42 -13.55 3.16
CA ASN A 51 -0.26 -14.23 4.24
C ASN A 51 -1.57 -14.85 3.74
N SER A 52 -1.99 -15.95 4.36
CA SER A 52 -3.22 -16.67 4.01
C SER A 52 -4.00 -16.98 5.27
N ILE A 53 -5.23 -16.51 5.34
CA ILE A 53 -6.11 -16.65 6.50
C ILE A 53 -7.27 -17.57 6.15
N LEU A 54 -7.34 -18.72 6.79
CA LEU A 54 -8.53 -19.58 6.75
C LEU A 54 -9.55 -19.06 7.73
N LYS A 55 -10.72 -18.66 7.24
CA LYS A 55 -11.84 -18.17 8.03
C LYS A 55 -12.98 -19.18 8.02
N GLU A 56 -13.24 -19.81 9.15
CA GLU A 56 -14.42 -20.64 9.35
C GLU A 56 -15.65 -19.76 9.62
N LEU A 57 -16.79 -20.14 9.01
CA LEU A 57 -18.05 -19.44 9.17
C LEU A 57 -18.93 -20.16 10.20
N LYS A 58 -19.55 -19.40 11.12
CA LYS A 58 -20.43 -19.93 12.14
C LYS A 58 -21.73 -20.49 11.55
N ASP A 59 -22.26 -19.81 10.53
CA ASP A 59 -23.47 -20.22 9.81
C ASP A 59 -23.13 -20.41 8.33
N LYS A 60 -23.13 -21.67 7.90
CA LYS A 60 -22.82 -22.08 6.52
C LYS A 60 -23.91 -21.70 5.52
N PHE A 61 -25.10 -21.35 6.00
CA PHE A 61 -26.27 -21.05 5.17
C PHE A 61 -26.54 -19.53 5.05
N ALA A 62 -25.93 -18.71 5.91
CA ALA A 62 -26.12 -17.26 5.87
C ALA A 62 -25.31 -16.55 4.78
N GLY A 63 -24.34 -17.24 4.17
CA GLY A 63 -23.38 -16.64 3.24
C GLY A 63 -22.30 -15.82 3.97
N ILE A 64 -21.22 -15.54 3.25
CA ILE A 64 -20.11 -14.73 3.76
C ILE A 64 -20.58 -13.29 3.97
N SER A 65 -20.40 -12.76 5.19
CA SER A 65 -20.74 -11.38 5.49
C SER A 65 -19.53 -10.44 5.32
N LEU A 66 -19.79 -9.14 5.16
CA LEU A 66 -18.73 -8.12 5.15
C LEU A 66 -17.88 -8.17 6.44
N LYS A 67 -18.51 -8.49 7.59
CA LYS A 67 -17.81 -8.64 8.87
C LYS A 67 -16.84 -9.82 8.88
N ASP A 68 -17.17 -10.92 8.22
CA ASP A 68 -16.28 -12.08 8.10
C ASP A 68 -15.04 -11.71 7.29
N VAL A 69 -15.21 -11.00 6.18
CA VAL A 69 -14.12 -10.50 5.33
C VAL A 69 -13.24 -9.50 6.10
N GLN A 70 -13.84 -8.52 6.75
CA GLN A 70 -13.09 -7.54 7.57
C GLN A 70 -12.33 -8.24 8.71
N SER A 71 -12.93 -9.22 9.36
CA SER A 71 -12.28 -10.01 10.39
C SER A 71 -11.08 -10.81 9.86
N ALA A 72 -11.18 -11.37 8.66
CA ALA A 72 -10.04 -12.05 8.00
C ALA A 72 -8.91 -11.07 7.64
N ILE A 73 -9.24 -9.87 7.14
CA ILE A 73 -8.25 -8.81 6.87
C ILE A 73 -7.54 -8.39 8.16
N VAL A 74 -8.27 -8.24 9.27
CA VAL A 74 -7.65 -7.93 10.57
C VAL A 74 -6.71 -9.05 11.02
N GLN A 75 -7.10 -10.32 10.84
CA GLN A 75 -6.25 -11.46 11.17
C GLN A 75 -5.01 -11.57 10.28
N ALA A 76 -5.04 -11.01 9.07
CA ALA A 76 -3.87 -10.97 8.20
C ALA A 76 -2.69 -10.16 8.77
N LYS A 77 -2.93 -9.31 9.79
CA LYS A 77 -1.89 -8.59 10.54
C LYS A 77 -1.07 -9.50 11.46
N ASP A 78 -1.58 -10.68 11.77
CA ASP A 78 -0.95 -11.62 12.70
C ASP A 78 0.19 -12.39 11.99
N ILE A 79 1.27 -11.67 11.77
CA ILE A 79 2.52 -12.16 11.20
C ILE A 79 3.69 -11.78 12.10
N GLU A 80 4.79 -12.50 12.01
CA GLU A 80 6.04 -12.08 12.62
C GLU A 80 6.59 -10.87 11.85
N ILE A 81 6.64 -9.71 12.54
CA ILE A 81 7.17 -8.47 11.95
C ILE A 81 8.66 -8.41 12.21
N PRO A 82 9.53 -8.36 11.17
CA PRO A 82 10.98 -8.21 11.35
C PRO A 82 11.33 -6.94 12.09
N GLU A 83 12.45 -6.98 12.84
CA GLU A 83 12.96 -5.82 13.56
C GLU A 83 13.16 -4.62 12.61
N GLY A 84 12.80 -3.43 13.06
CA GLY A 84 12.88 -2.19 12.27
C GLY A 84 11.80 -2.03 11.18
N LYS A 85 10.83 -2.93 11.10
CA LYS A 85 9.69 -2.82 10.17
C LYS A 85 8.39 -2.50 10.91
N THR A 86 7.42 -2.00 10.17
CA THR A 86 6.04 -1.76 10.62
C THR A 86 5.07 -2.04 9.48
N ILE A 87 3.87 -2.51 9.80
CA ILE A 87 2.81 -2.67 8.80
C ILE A 87 2.29 -1.28 8.41
N ILE A 88 2.23 -1.00 7.11
CA ILE A 88 1.63 0.22 6.57
C ILE A 88 0.31 -0.04 5.86
N ASP A 89 0.13 -1.23 5.28
CA ASP A 89 -1.10 -1.59 4.58
C ASP A 89 -1.30 -3.11 4.52
N ILE A 90 -2.54 -3.55 4.24
CA ILE A 90 -2.90 -4.93 3.91
C ILE A 90 -3.77 -4.91 2.68
N VAL A 91 -3.26 -5.53 1.63
CA VAL A 91 -3.93 -5.61 0.32
C VAL A 91 -4.48 -7.03 0.14
N PRO A 92 -5.81 -7.24 0.21
CA PRO A 92 -6.42 -8.51 -0.19
C PRO A 92 -6.13 -8.81 -1.65
N SER A 93 -5.78 -10.05 -1.97
CA SER A 93 -5.45 -10.44 -3.34
C SER A 93 -6.44 -11.46 -3.92
N GLU A 94 -6.77 -12.49 -3.17
CA GLU A 94 -7.69 -13.54 -3.61
C GLU A 94 -8.55 -14.03 -2.44
N VAL A 95 -9.80 -14.41 -2.74
CA VAL A 95 -10.63 -15.16 -1.82
C VAL A 95 -11.01 -16.49 -2.47
N ILE A 96 -10.69 -17.59 -1.77
CA ILE A 96 -10.92 -18.95 -2.21
C ILE A 96 -11.99 -19.56 -1.30
N LEU A 97 -13.11 -19.99 -1.89
CA LEU A 97 -14.20 -20.66 -1.19
C LEU A 97 -13.84 -22.12 -0.84
N ASP A 98 -14.62 -22.78 0.00
CA ASP A 98 -14.44 -24.19 0.41
C ASP A 98 -14.45 -25.19 -0.74
N ASN A 99 -15.11 -24.85 -1.86
CA ASN A 99 -15.13 -25.64 -3.10
C ASN A 99 -13.95 -25.35 -4.05
N GLY A 100 -12.98 -24.52 -3.64
CA GLY A 100 -11.82 -24.13 -4.43
C GLY A 100 -12.07 -23.01 -5.44
N LYS A 101 -13.29 -22.47 -5.53
CA LYS A 101 -13.59 -21.36 -6.44
C LYS A 101 -12.97 -20.06 -5.93
N ILE A 102 -12.24 -19.35 -6.80
CA ILE A 102 -11.74 -18.00 -6.55
C ILE A 102 -12.84 -17.01 -6.92
N VAL A 103 -13.11 -16.06 -6.02
CA VAL A 103 -14.13 -15.02 -6.21
C VAL A 103 -13.53 -13.64 -5.96
N ALA A 104 -13.92 -12.66 -6.78
CA ALA A 104 -13.51 -11.27 -6.62
C ALA A 104 -14.29 -10.59 -5.48
N ASP A 105 -15.59 -10.86 -5.36
CA ASP A 105 -16.42 -10.44 -4.24
C ASP A 105 -16.93 -11.66 -3.48
N PRO A 106 -16.44 -11.89 -2.26
CA PRO A 106 -16.88 -13.05 -1.45
C PRO A 106 -18.22 -12.83 -0.76
N VAL A 107 -18.70 -11.60 -0.59
CA VAL A 107 -19.91 -11.30 0.18
C VAL A 107 -21.13 -11.93 -0.48
N GLY A 108 -21.96 -12.62 0.33
CA GLY A 108 -23.16 -13.32 -0.11
C GLY A 108 -22.93 -14.71 -0.68
N ASN A 109 -21.69 -15.14 -0.96
CA ASN A 109 -21.42 -16.52 -1.39
C ASN A 109 -21.66 -17.48 -0.22
N LEU A 110 -22.33 -18.61 -0.51
CA LEU A 110 -22.50 -19.71 0.44
C LEU A 110 -21.21 -20.51 0.51
N SER A 111 -20.66 -20.66 1.70
CA SER A 111 -19.46 -21.43 1.95
C SER A 111 -19.39 -21.83 3.42
N SER A 112 -18.72 -22.91 3.75
CA SER A 112 -18.47 -23.29 5.15
C SER A 112 -17.25 -22.57 5.74
N ASN A 113 -16.32 -22.21 4.89
CA ASN A 113 -15.11 -21.44 5.19
C ASN A 113 -14.62 -20.74 3.91
N PHE A 114 -13.71 -19.81 4.07
CA PHE A 114 -12.97 -19.26 2.93
C PHE A 114 -11.53 -18.97 3.33
N THR A 115 -10.64 -19.00 2.35
CA THR A 115 -9.25 -18.57 2.52
C THR A 115 -9.08 -17.20 1.89
N LEU A 116 -8.70 -16.21 2.69
CA LEU A 116 -8.26 -14.90 2.23
C LEU A 116 -6.75 -14.93 2.04
N LYS A 117 -6.28 -14.74 0.81
CA LYS A 117 -4.88 -14.39 0.55
C LYS A 117 -4.73 -12.88 0.60
N ALA A 118 -3.72 -12.41 1.30
CA ALA A 118 -3.45 -11.00 1.46
C ALA A 118 -1.95 -10.72 1.42
N GLN A 119 -1.62 -9.53 0.94
CA GLN A 119 -0.28 -8.99 0.95
C GLN A 119 -0.17 -8.02 2.11
N VAL A 120 0.67 -8.34 3.09
CA VAL A 120 0.99 -7.45 4.20
C VAL A 120 2.16 -6.59 3.78
N ILE A 121 1.93 -5.30 3.64
CA ILE A 121 2.94 -4.33 3.22
C ILE A 121 3.64 -3.79 4.45
N LEU A 122 4.92 -4.11 4.58
CA LEU A 122 5.79 -3.62 5.64
C LEU A 122 6.66 -2.48 5.12
N ALA A 123 6.96 -1.51 5.96
CA ALA A 123 7.90 -0.44 5.66
C ALA A 123 8.96 -0.28 6.74
N ASN A 124 10.06 0.38 6.41
CA ASN A 124 11.08 0.80 7.37
C ASN A 124 10.47 1.75 8.40
N LYS A 125 10.51 1.37 9.68
CA LYS A 125 9.88 2.09 10.79
C LYS A 125 10.43 3.50 10.97
N ASP A 126 11.74 3.68 10.78
CA ASP A 126 12.37 4.98 10.92
C ASP A 126 11.97 5.92 9.78
N TYR A 127 11.89 5.39 8.55
CA TYR A 127 11.41 6.18 7.42
C TYR A 127 9.95 6.61 7.59
N VAL A 128 9.08 5.71 8.04
CA VAL A 128 7.67 6.03 8.37
C VAL A 128 7.59 7.11 9.44
N ARG A 129 8.43 7.01 10.50
CA ARG A 129 8.49 8.02 11.56
C ARG A 129 8.95 9.38 11.05
N GLN A 130 9.95 9.43 10.17
CA GLN A 130 10.39 10.67 9.53
C GLN A 130 9.28 11.30 8.70
N LEU A 131 8.60 10.53 7.84
CA LEU A 131 7.45 11.03 7.08
C LEU A 131 6.37 11.60 8.01
N THR A 132 5.98 10.85 9.04
CA THR A 132 4.96 11.30 10.01
C THR A 132 5.38 12.59 10.71
N SER A 133 6.66 12.73 11.08
CA SER A 133 7.22 13.95 11.69
C SER A 133 7.11 15.15 10.74
N ILE A 134 7.48 14.96 9.47
CA ILE A 134 7.44 16.00 8.42
C ILE A 134 6.02 16.52 8.22
N PHE A 135 5.06 15.62 7.98
CA PHE A 135 3.67 15.99 7.71
C PHE A 135 2.99 16.63 8.94
N LYS A 136 3.28 16.13 10.14
CA LYS A 136 2.81 16.73 11.39
C LYS A 136 3.31 18.17 11.57
N ARG A 137 4.57 18.48 11.21
CA ARG A 137 5.12 19.85 11.26
C ARG A 137 4.40 20.80 10.31
N VAL A 138 3.90 20.29 9.20
CA VAL A 138 3.16 21.07 8.19
C VAL A 138 1.68 21.17 8.53
N GLY A 139 1.19 20.41 9.53
CA GLY A 139 -0.21 20.42 9.96
C GLY A 139 -1.13 19.59 9.06
N ILE A 140 -0.57 18.62 8.32
CA ILE A 140 -1.31 17.70 7.43
C ILE A 140 -1.37 16.32 8.07
N GLU A 141 -2.56 15.72 8.12
CA GLU A 141 -2.77 14.34 8.55
C GLU A 141 -2.41 13.37 7.41
N ILE A 142 -1.77 12.25 7.76
CA ILE A 142 -1.50 11.18 6.80
C ILE A 142 -2.64 10.17 6.86
N ASP A 143 -3.49 10.12 5.82
CA ASP A 143 -4.58 9.14 5.69
C ASP A 143 -4.07 7.72 5.40
N GLY A 144 -2.93 7.62 4.71
CA GLY A 144 -2.27 6.34 4.43
C GLY A 144 -0.89 6.51 3.81
N ILE A 145 -0.05 5.48 3.99
CA ILE A 145 1.28 5.39 3.36
C ILE A 145 1.24 4.23 2.38
N VAL A 146 1.55 4.52 1.11
CA VAL A 146 1.40 3.58 -0.01
C VAL A 146 2.72 3.44 -0.75
N PRO A 147 3.18 2.22 -1.14
CA PRO A 147 4.31 2.06 -2.04
C PRO A 147 4.11 2.84 -3.34
N THR A 148 5.12 3.56 -3.81
CA THR A 148 5.02 4.39 -5.03
C THR A 148 4.49 3.59 -6.21
N ALA A 149 5.08 2.43 -6.52
CA ALA A 149 4.66 1.60 -7.64
C ALA A 149 3.22 1.07 -7.48
N LEU A 150 2.72 0.85 -6.25
CA LEU A 150 1.34 0.43 -6.02
C LEU A 150 0.34 1.58 -6.27
N ALA A 151 0.71 2.81 -5.93
CA ALA A 151 -0.09 3.99 -6.24
C ALA A 151 -0.17 4.23 -7.76
N GLU A 152 0.94 4.06 -8.48
CA GLU A 152 1.02 4.23 -9.93
C GLU A 152 0.24 3.15 -10.71
N LYS A 153 0.21 1.92 -10.19
CA LYS A 153 -0.51 0.81 -10.83
C LYS A 153 -1.93 1.20 -11.25
N ASN A 154 -2.68 1.80 -10.35
CA ASN A 154 -4.09 2.14 -10.56
C ASN A 154 -4.31 3.28 -11.57
N LEU A 155 -3.26 4.03 -11.89
CA LEU A 155 -3.30 5.12 -12.86
C LEU A 155 -2.81 4.68 -14.24
N MET A 156 -1.86 3.74 -14.29
CA MET A 156 -1.14 3.39 -15.51
C MET A 156 -1.62 2.10 -16.16
N LEU A 157 -2.18 1.17 -15.39
CA LEU A 157 -2.65 -0.11 -15.92
C LEU A 157 -4.18 -0.11 -16.06
N ASP A 158 -4.67 -0.54 -17.22
CA ASP A 158 -6.09 -0.79 -17.39
C ASP A 158 -6.49 -2.17 -16.83
N THR A 159 -7.79 -2.46 -16.78
CA THR A 159 -8.32 -3.71 -16.21
C THR A 159 -7.89 -4.95 -16.97
N ASN A 160 -7.53 -4.86 -18.24
CA ASN A 160 -7.10 -6.01 -19.06
C ASN A 160 -5.64 -6.35 -18.77
N GLU A 161 -4.79 -5.35 -18.55
CA GLU A 161 -3.37 -5.53 -18.22
C GLU A 161 -3.16 -6.12 -16.82
N LEU A 162 -4.16 -6.03 -15.93
CA LEU A 162 -4.11 -6.61 -14.59
C LEU A 162 -4.10 -8.15 -14.56
N TYR A 163 -4.36 -8.82 -15.68
CA TYR A 163 -4.31 -10.29 -15.77
C TYR A 163 -2.94 -10.82 -16.22
N ASP A 164 -2.07 -9.95 -16.69
CA ASP A 164 -0.73 -10.28 -17.14
C ASP A 164 0.34 -10.00 -16.07
N ASN A 165 1.54 -10.50 -16.30
CA ASN A 165 2.69 -10.14 -15.48
C ASN A 165 3.25 -8.82 -16.01
N VAL A 166 3.21 -7.78 -15.17
CA VAL A 166 3.59 -6.42 -15.56
C VAL A 166 4.69 -5.89 -14.65
N MET A 167 5.67 -5.23 -15.26
CA MET A 167 6.66 -4.43 -14.54
C MET A 167 6.42 -2.95 -14.86
N LEU A 168 6.25 -2.14 -13.81
CA LEU A 168 6.23 -0.68 -13.90
C LEU A 168 7.63 -0.13 -13.59
N LEU A 169 8.06 0.83 -14.39
CA LEU A 169 9.30 1.59 -14.20
C LEU A 169 8.96 3.08 -14.21
N ASP A 170 9.15 3.73 -13.06
CA ASP A 170 9.16 5.20 -12.98
C ASP A 170 10.60 5.70 -12.97
N ILE A 171 11.04 6.30 -14.08
CA ILE A 171 12.39 6.81 -14.25
C ILE A 171 12.40 8.30 -13.93
N GLY A 172 12.75 8.62 -12.68
CA GLY A 172 12.85 9.98 -12.19
C GLY A 172 14.24 10.60 -12.38
N ALA A 173 14.42 11.84 -11.93
CA ALA A 173 15.68 12.58 -12.08
C ALA A 173 16.83 12.09 -11.18
N GLY A 174 16.60 11.25 -10.19
CA GLY A 174 17.62 10.81 -9.23
C GLY A 174 17.49 9.39 -8.78
N ASN A 175 16.38 8.73 -9.10
CA ASN A 175 16.11 7.32 -8.80
C ASN A 175 15.09 6.77 -9.78
N THR A 176 15.14 5.46 -9.97
CA THR A 176 14.14 4.70 -10.72
C THR A 176 13.41 3.79 -9.76
N GLU A 177 12.08 3.91 -9.70
CA GLU A 177 11.20 2.99 -8.98
C GLU A 177 10.86 1.78 -9.85
N ILE A 178 10.77 0.61 -9.21
CA ILE A 178 10.39 -0.64 -9.86
C ILE A 178 9.22 -1.24 -9.10
N GLY A 179 8.17 -1.60 -9.81
CA GLY A 179 7.07 -2.40 -9.30
C GLY A 179 6.81 -3.61 -10.19
N VAL A 180 6.70 -4.81 -9.64
CA VAL A 180 6.35 -6.03 -10.37
C VAL A 180 5.02 -6.56 -9.85
N PHE A 181 4.14 -6.86 -10.78
CA PHE A 181 2.80 -7.37 -10.52
C PHE A 181 2.57 -8.67 -11.28
N GLU A 182 2.05 -9.68 -10.60
CA GLU A 182 1.57 -10.93 -11.17
C GLU A 182 0.04 -10.93 -11.06
N GLY A 183 -0.63 -10.59 -12.14
CA GLY A 183 -2.05 -10.24 -12.09
C GLY A 183 -2.29 -9.07 -11.13
N ASN A 184 -3.16 -9.28 -10.14
CA ASN A 184 -3.43 -8.28 -9.11
C ASN A 184 -2.41 -8.26 -7.95
N ASN A 185 -1.50 -9.24 -7.89
CA ASN A 185 -0.55 -9.37 -6.80
C ASN A 185 0.66 -8.45 -7.00
N PHE A 186 0.94 -7.62 -6.01
CA PHE A 186 2.15 -6.81 -5.95
C PHE A 186 3.29 -7.66 -5.38
N THR A 187 4.16 -8.20 -6.24
CA THR A 187 5.12 -9.25 -5.86
C THR A 187 6.49 -8.71 -5.51
N TYR A 188 6.89 -7.59 -6.12
CA TYR A 188 8.21 -7.01 -5.87
C TYR A 188 8.19 -5.49 -6.06
N THR A 189 8.99 -4.81 -5.25
CA THR A 189 9.28 -3.38 -5.44
C THR A 189 10.71 -3.05 -5.00
N ASN A 190 11.32 -2.10 -5.65
CA ASN A 190 12.64 -1.57 -5.29
C ASN A 190 12.83 -0.17 -5.87
N THR A 191 13.83 0.53 -5.34
CA THR A 191 14.29 1.83 -5.83
C THR A 191 15.76 1.75 -6.19
N ILE A 192 16.11 2.00 -7.44
CA ILE A 192 17.49 2.08 -7.92
C ILE A 192 17.95 3.55 -7.86
N PRO A 193 19.13 3.88 -7.31
CA PRO A 193 19.62 5.26 -7.16
C PRO A 193 20.24 5.81 -8.46
N LEU A 194 19.56 5.56 -9.58
CA LEU A 194 19.86 6.02 -10.93
C LEU A 194 18.60 6.64 -11.52
N GLY A 195 18.73 7.76 -12.19
CA GLY A 195 17.67 8.47 -12.90
C GLY A 195 18.18 9.08 -14.17
#